data_812518a3dc40a7771d8f3838588afee7
#
_entry.id   812518a3dc40a7771d8f3838588afee7
#
_cell.length_a   1.000
_cell.length_b   1.000
_cell.length_c   1.000
_cell.angle_alpha   90.00
_cell.angle_beta   90.00
_cell.angle_gamma   90.00
#
_symmetry.space_group_name_H-M   'P 1'
#
loop_
_entity.id
_entity.type
_entity.pdbx_description
1 polymer ?
#
loop_
_entity_poly.entity_id
_entity_poly.type
_entity_poly.pdbx_seq_one_letter_code
_entity_poly.pdbx_strand_id
1 'polypeptide(L)'
;RSGVSRVEFAELFPDREACLLAAFDLGVERAARRVVPAYEAEVRWIDAIKMALATFLRFLEEEPALGRLCVVHALGGGPEVLRRRMEVLEVLSAAVDRGRLEVPAGRQQPPAVIAEGVVGAVLSVIQNRLLAEEPKPPMELFGSLASMVALPYLGSAVARRELTRPAPRIRWGEEPAADGTEEVLEEDVGTRLTYRTARVLAAINAYPGASNREVAERAGIVDQGQVSKLLARLEARGLIANIDGGRPRGAPNAWRLTERGERVLRSAGVRSLGADPQRGV
;
A
#
# COMPACT_ATOMS: atom_id res chain seq x y z
N ARG A 1 6.23 -19.37 -19.69
CA ARG A 1 7.69 -19.47 -19.48
C ARG A 1 8.22 -18.06 -19.73
N SER A 2 8.96 -17.47 -18.76
CA SER A 2 9.41 -16.08 -18.80
C SER A 2 10.54 -15.80 -19.79
N GLY A 3 11.18 -16.84 -20.36
CA GLY A 3 12.38 -16.69 -21.19
C GLY A 3 13.67 -16.38 -20.41
N VAL A 4 13.58 -16.12 -19.11
CA VAL A 4 14.73 -15.81 -18.24
C VAL A 4 15.47 -17.10 -17.89
N SER A 5 16.80 -17.12 -18.09
CA SER A 5 17.67 -18.23 -17.72
C SER A 5 17.83 -18.34 -16.19
N ARG A 6 18.29 -19.49 -15.70
CA ARG A 6 18.58 -19.68 -14.26
C ARG A 6 19.71 -18.77 -13.78
N VAL A 7 20.66 -18.45 -14.63
CA VAL A 7 21.78 -17.56 -14.29
C VAL A 7 21.29 -16.14 -14.12
N GLU A 8 20.55 -15.61 -15.10
CA GLU A 8 19.94 -14.28 -15.03
C GLU A 8 19.00 -14.16 -13.83
N PHE A 9 18.21 -15.22 -13.51
CA PHE A 9 17.37 -15.22 -12.32
C PHE A 9 18.21 -15.11 -11.03
N ALA A 10 19.30 -15.88 -10.90
CA ALA A 10 20.17 -15.86 -9.72
C ALA A 10 20.94 -14.54 -9.56
N GLU A 11 21.21 -13.83 -10.67
CA GLU A 11 21.79 -12.47 -10.61
C GLU A 11 20.81 -11.42 -10.09
N LEU A 12 19.50 -11.60 -10.37
CA LEU A 12 18.46 -10.65 -9.97
C LEU A 12 17.90 -10.92 -8.58
N PHE A 13 17.78 -12.20 -8.20
CA PHE A 13 17.15 -12.62 -6.94
C PHE A 13 18.00 -13.67 -6.24
N PRO A 14 18.32 -13.49 -4.94
CA PRO A 14 19.09 -14.47 -4.17
C PRO A 14 18.37 -15.80 -4.06
N ASP A 15 17.03 -15.79 -4.03
CA ASP A 15 16.19 -16.97 -3.91
C ASP A 15 14.77 -16.73 -4.46
N ARG A 16 13.95 -17.77 -4.38
CA ARG A 16 12.55 -17.74 -4.83
C ARG A 16 11.68 -16.81 -3.97
N GLU A 17 11.93 -16.75 -2.67
CA GLU A 17 11.18 -15.91 -1.73
C GLU A 17 11.39 -14.42 -2.05
N ALA A 18 12.63 -14.01 -2.29
CA ALA A 18 12.96 -12.64 -2.69
C ALA A 18 12.27 -12.23 -4.01
N CYS A 19 12.24 -13.14 -5.00
CA CYS A 19 11.50 -12.90 -6.24
C CYS A 19 10.01 -12.76 -5.99
N LEU A 20 9.41 -13.64 -5.17
CA LEU A 20 7.99 -13.60 -4.87
C LEU A 20 7.63 -12.34 -4.07
N LEU A 21 8.48 -11.93 -3.13
CA LEU A 21 8.33 -10.69 -2.37
C LEU A 21 8.35 -9.46 -3.29
N ALA A 22 9.29 -9.39 -4.21
CA ALA A 22 9.38 -8.31 -5.18
C ALA A 22 8.12 -8.26 -6.09
N ALA A 23 7.65 -9.41 -6.54
CA ALA A 23 6.42 -9.50 -7.34
C ALA A 23 5.17 -9.14 -6.53
N PHE A 24 5.10 -9.54 -5.25
CA PHE A 24 4.04 -9.15 -4.32
C PHE A 24 4.02 -7.63 -4.11
N ASP A 25 5.17 -7.02 -3.83
CA ASP A 25 5.29 -5.57 -3.66
C ASP A 25 4.88 -4.81 -4.92
N LEU A 26 5.25 -5.30 -6.11
CA LEU A 26 4.80 -4.72 -7.39
C LEU A 26 3.26 -4.79 -7.52
N GLY A 27 2.66 -5.93 -7.18
CA GLY A 27 1.21 -6.11 -7.23
C GLY A 27 0.49 -5.19 -6.25
N VAL A 28 0.97 -5.09 -5.01
CA VAL A 28 0.45 -4.17 -3.99
C VAL A 28 0.59 -2.71 -4.44
N GLU A 29 1.75 -2.33 -4.99
CA GLU A 29 1.97 -0.97 -5.50
C GLU A 29 1.03 -0.61 -6.64
N ARG A 30 0.83 -1.51 -7.61
CA ARG A 30 -0.11 -1.28 -8.72
C ARG A 30 -1.56 -1.19 -8.25
N ALA A 31 -1.98 -2.05 -7.32
CA ALA A 31 -3.30 -1.97 -6.73
C ALA A 31 -3.47 -0.66 -5.93
N ALA A 32 -2.50 -0.30 -5.09
CA ALA A 32 -2.55 0.90 -4.26
C ALA A 32 -2.62 2.19 -5.08
N ARG A 33 -1.88 2.28 -6.19
CA ARG A 33 -1.94 3.44 -7.10
C ARG A 33 -3.34 3.73 -7.64
N ARG A 34 -4.19 2.71 -7.73
CA ARG A 34 -5.57 2.82 -8.21
C ARG A 34 -6.56 2.97 -7.05
N VAL A 35 -6.40 2.15 -6.01
CA VAL A 35 -7.35 2.05 -4.88
C VAL A 35 -7.26 3.27 -3.95
N VAL A 36 -6.05 3.73 -3.64
CA VAL A 36 -5.87 4.84 -2.67
C VAL A 36 -6.52 6.14 -3.15
N PRO A 37 -6.27 6.62 -4.39
CA PRO A 37 -6.95 7.82 -4.88
C PRO A 37 -8.48 7.67 -4.94
N ALA A 38 -8.98 6.47 -5.29
CA ALA A 38 -10.40 6.20 -5.34
C ALA A 38 -11.05 6.24 -3.95
N TYR A 39 -10.33 5.75 -2.92
CA TYR A 39 -10.76 5.84 -1.52
C TYR A 39 -10.74 7.30 -1.02
N GLU A 40 -9.69 8.05 -1.32
CA GLU A 40 -9.49 9.41 -0.81
C GLU A 40 -10.36 10.46 -1.50
N ALA A 41 -10.90 10.16 -2.67
CA ALA A 41 -11.80 11.07 -3.39
C ALA A 41 -13.18 11.21 -2.72
N GLU A 42 -13.55 10.30 -1.84
CA GLU A 42 -14.88 10.24 -1.24
C GLU A 42 -14.90 10.82 0.17
N VAL A 43 -15.95 11.59 0.47
CA VAL A 43 -16.10 12.25 1.80
C VAL A 43 -16.66 11.29 2.84
N ARG A 44 -17.61 10.43 2.45
CA ARG A 44 -18.24 9.47 3.36
C ARG A 44 -17.47 8.16 3.35
N TRP A 45 -17.18 7.63 4.54
CA TRP A 45 -16.45 6.38 4.67
C TRP A 45 -17.05 5.22 3.85
N ILE A 46 -18.38 5.04 3.89
CA ILE A 46 -19.01 3.93 3.15
C ILE A 46 -18.86 4.08 1.63
N ASP A 47 -18.87 5.30 1.11
CA ASP A 47 -18.68 5.55 -0.31
C ASP A 47 -17.21 5.36 -0.68
N ALA A 48 -16.27 5.79 0.19
CA ALA A 48 -14.83 5.53 0.05
C ALA A 48 -14.52 4.02 0.01
N ILE A 49 -15.09 3.24 0.93
CA ILE A 49 -14.95 1.78 0.93
C ILE A 49 -15.50 1.16 -0.36
N LYS A 50 -16.65 1.59 -0.83
CA LYS A 50 -17.25 1.07 -2.07
C LYS A 50 -16.39 1.39 -3.30
N MET A 51 -15.88 2.61 -3.40
CA MET A 51 -14.98 2.98 -4.49
C MET A 51 -13.68 2.19 -4.45
N ALA A 52 -13.07 2.06 -3.29
CA ALA A 52 -11.87 1.24 -3.09
C ALA A 52 -12.10 -0.23 -3.46
N LEU A 53 -13.20 -0.81 -2.99
CA LEU A 53 -13.57 -2.20 -3.27
C LEU A 53 -13.82 -2.43 -4.76
N ALA A 54 -14.64 -1.58 -5.41
CA ALA A 54 -14.90 -1.68 -6.84
C ALA A 54 -13.61 -1.55 -7.67
N THR A 55 -12.75 -0.60 -7.30
CA THR A 55 -11.45 -0.39 -7.92
C THR A 55 -10.53 -1.59 -7.76
N PHE A 56 -10.52 -2.21 -6.59
CA PHE A 56 -9.72 -3.41 -6.34
C PHE A 56 -10.26 -4.62 -7.13
N LEU A 57 -11.59 -4.84 -7.15
CA LEU A 57 -12.18 -5.92 -7.93
C LEU A 57 -11.90 -5.77 -9.42
N ARG A 58 -11.94 -4.54 -9.94
CA ARG A 58 -11.56 -4.25 -11.32
C ARG A 58 -10.09 -4.51 -11.59
N PHE A 59 -9.20 -4.12 -10.68
CA PHE A 59 -7.78 -4.45 -10.77
C PHE A 59 -7.55 -5.97 -10.90
N LEU A 60 -8.31 -6.79 -10.14
CA LEU A 60 -8.21 -8.24 -10.23
C LEU A 60 -8.66 -8.80 -11.60
N GLU A 61 -9.59 -8.13 -12.27
CA GLU A 61 -10.04 -8.49 -13.63
C GLU A 61 -9.01 -8.10 -14.69
N GLU A 62 -8.40 -6.94 -14.56
CA GLU A 62 -7.46 -6.40 -15.54
C GLU A 62 -6.05 -6.98 -15.38
N GLU A 63 -5.65 -7.31 -14.15
CA GLU A 63 -4.32 -7.85 -13.83
C GLU A 63 -4.43 -9.20 -13.09
N PRO A 64 -5.04 -10.23 -13.73
CA PRO A 64 -5.39 -11.46 -13.04
C PRO A 64 -4.18 -12.23 -12.48
N ALA A 65 -3.02 -12.12 -13.13
CA ALA A 65 -1.78 -12.75 -12.65
C ALA A 65 -1.28 -12.11 -11.35
N LEU A 66 -1.26 -10.79 -11.26
CA LEU A 66 -0.89 -10.06 -10.04
C LEU A 66 -1.94 -10.23 -8.96
N GLY A 67 -3.22 -10.20 -9.32
CA GLY A 67 -4.32 -10.46 -8.39
C GLY A 67 -4.20 -11.83 -7.73
N ARG A 68 -3.98 -12.88 -8.51
CA ARG A 68 -3.74 -14.24 -7.97
C ARG A 68 -2.48 -14.32 -7.12
N LEU A 69 -1.42 -13.66 -7.53
CA LEU A 69 -0.18 -13.61 -6.75
C LEU A 69 -0.42 -12.99 -5.38
N CYS A 70 -1.05 -11.81 -5.31
CA CYS A 70 -1.26 -11.09 -4.06
C CYS A 70 -2.28 -11.77 -3.14
N VAL A 71 -3.37 -12.31 -3.70
CA VAL A 71 -4.47 -12.85 -2.89
C VAL A 71 -4.29 -14.34 -2.57
N VAL A 72 -3.74 -15.12 -3.51
CA VAL A 72 -3.65 -16.58 -3.39
C VAL A 72 -2.24 -17.05 -3.06
N HIS A 73 -1.26 -16.71 -3.92
CA HIS A 73 0.08 -17.29 -3.82
C HIS A 73 0.93 -16.71 -2.69
N ALA A 74 0.66 -15.49 -2.25
CA ALA A 74 1.36 -14.86 -1.14
C ALA A 74 1.23 -15.64 0.17
N LEU A 75 0.16 -16.45 0.36
CA LEU A 75 -0.02 -17.29 1.55
C LEU A 75 1.03 -18.41 1.69
N GLY A 76 1.60 -18.88 0.58
CA GLY A 76 2.67 -19.87 0.55
C GLY A 76 4.05 -19.28 0.25
N GLY A 77 4.22 -17.97 0.39
CA GLY A 77 5.38 -17.24 -0.09
C GLY A 77 6.61 -17.23 0.81
N GLY A 78 6.51 -17.79 2.01
CA GLY A 78 7.57 -17.73 3.03
C GLY A 78 7.36 -16.63 4.06
N PRO A 79 8.22 -16.60 5.12
CA PRO A 79 8.04 -15.70 6.27
C PRO A 79 8.01 -14.21 5.91
N GLU A 80 8.90 -13.76 5.01
CA GLU A 80 9.01 -12.37 4.63
C GLU A 80 7.79 -11.90 3.81
N VAL A 81 7.29 -12.74 2.90
CA VAL A 81 6.08 -12.45 2.14
C VAL A 81 4.85 -12.39 3.05
N LEU A 82 4.76 -13.31 4.03
CA LEU A 82 3.68 -13.31 5.02
C LEU A 82 3.73 -12.06 5.91
N ARG A 83 4.91 -11.68 6.40
CA ARG A 83 5.09 -10.44 7.16
C ARG A 83 4.63 -9.22 6.35
N ARG A 84 5.06 -9.15 5.11
CA ARG A 84 4.69 -8.05 4.22
C ARG A 84 3.19 -8.01 3.92
N ARG A 85 2.58 -9.18 3.77
CA ARG A 85 1.13 -9.31 3.62
C ARG A 85 0.39 -8.82 4.87
N MET A 86 0.87 -9.16 6.07
CA MET A 86 0.28 -8.65 7.33
C MET A 86 0.29 -7.13 7.40
N GLU A 87 1.39 -6.47 7.02
CA GLU A 87 1.44 -5.00 6.95
C GLU A 87 0.35 -4.41 6.03
N VAL A 88 0.11 -5.05 4.89
CA VAL A 88 -0.99 -4.62 3.99
C VAL A 88 -2.36 -4.82 4.65
N LEU A 89 -2.57 -5.95 5.34
CA LEU A 89 -3.83 -6.22 6.05
C LEU A 89 -4.08 -5.21 7.17
N GLU A 90 -3.06 -4.77 7.90
CA GLU A 90 -3.16 -3.73 8.92
C GLU A 90 -3.66 -2.40 8.33
N VAL A 91 -3.11 -2.01 7.18
CA VAL A 91 -3.55 -0.79 6.46
C VAL A 91 -5.02 -0.89 6.03
N LEU A 92 -5.41 -2.05 5.48
CA LEU A 92 -6.80 -2.30 5.07
C LEU A 92 -7.75 -2.30 6.28
N SER A 93 -7.35 -2.94 7.37
CA SER A 93 -8.13 -2.99 8.62
C SER A 93 -8.31 -1.60 9.22
N ALA A 94 -7.27 -0.77 9.21
CA ALA A 94 -7.36 0.61 9.66
C ALA A 94 -8.33 1.44 8.79
N ALA A 95 -8.35 1.23 7.47
CA ALA A 95 -9.30 1.91 6.58
C ALA A 95 -10.74 1.48 6.84
N VAL A 96 -10.97 0.19 7.11
CA VAL A 96 -12.29 -0.35 7.48
C VAL A 96 -12.71 0.15 8.88
N ASP A 97 -11.79 0.20 9.85
CA ASP A 97 -12.09 0.62 11.23
C ASP A 97 -12.50 2.11 11.33
N ARG A 98 -12.15 2.96 10.37
CA ARG A 98 -12.68 4.33 10.25
C ARG A 98 -14.20 4.39 10.19
N GLY A 99 -14.87 3.30 9.80
CA GLY A 99 -16.33 3.16 9.85
C GLY A 99 -16.94 3.41 11.23
N ARG A 100 -16.16 3.29 12.31
CA ARG A 100 -16.60 3.65 13.67
C ARG A 100 -17.04 5.11 13.78
N LEU A 101 -16.46 5.99 12.97
CA LEU A 101 -16.81 7.43 12.97
C LEU A 101 -18.20 7.68 12.35
N GLU A 102 -18.72 6.74 11.57
CA GLU A 102 -20.06 6.83 10.94
C GLU A 102 -21.10 5.93 11.63
N VAL A 103 -20.76 5.30 12.75
CA VAL A 103 -21.75 4.53 13.54
C VAL A 103 -22.84 5.49 14.03
N PRO A 104 -24.12 5.21 13.77
CA PRO A 104 -25.23 6.07 14.19
C PRO A 104 -25.26 6.27 15.71
N ALA A 105 -25.65 7.47 16.13
CA ALA A 105 -25.82 7.78 17.56
C ALA A 105 -26.77 6.77 18.24
N GLY A 106 -26.40 6.31 19.44
CA GLY A 106 -27.14 5.30 20.18
C GLY A 106 -26.85 3.86 19.82
N ARG A 107 -26.02 3.60 18.79
CA ARG A 107 -25.49 2.27 18.51
C ARG A 107 -24.15 2.04 19.18
N GLN A 108 -23.95 0.82 19.70
CA GLN A 108 -22.65 0.42 20.20
C GLN A 108 -21.64 0.33 19.06
N GLN A 109 -20.47 0.92 19.25
CA GLN A 109 -19.37 0.81 18.29
C GLN A 109 -18.84 -0.63 18.26
N PRO A 110 -18.58 -1.20 17.09
CA PRO A 110 -17.99 -2.53 16.99
C PRO A 110 -16.58 -2.56 17.59
N PRO A 111 -16.15 -3.66 18.22
CA PRO A 111 -14.76 -3.84 18.65
C PRO A 111 -13.76 -3.75 17.50
N ALA A 112 -12.50 -3.34 17.77
CA ALA A 112 -11.48 -3.17 16.74
C ALA A 112 -11.24 -4.43 15.89
N VAL A 113 -11.29 -5.61 16.51
CA VAL A 113 -11.11 -6.90 15.84
C VAL A 113 -12.12 -7.16 14.71
N ILE A 114 -13.25 -6.46 14.70
CA ILE A 114 -14.26 -6.58 13.63
C ILE A 114 -13.68 -6.13 12.29
N ALA A 115 -12.86 -5.08 12.27
CA ALA A 115 -12.22 -4.61 11.03
C ALA A 115 -11.30 -5.69 10.43
N GLU A 116 -10.49 -6.35 11.25
CA GLU A 116 -9.62 -7.45 10.84
C GLU A 116 -10.44 -8.64 10.33
N GLY A 117 -11.48 -9.01 11.05
CA GLY A 117 -12.39 -10.10 10.65
C GLY A 117 -13.08 -9.81 9.32
N VAL A 118 -13.56 -8.58 9.10
CA VAL A 118 -14.19 -8.16 7.85
C VAL A 118 -13.19 -8.19 6.69
N VAL A 119 -11.99 -7.64 6.85
CA VAL A 119 -10.94 -7.69 5.82
C VAL A 119 -10.56 -9.13 5.49
N GLY A 120 -10.38 -9.97 6.51
CA GLY A 120 -10.10 -11.40 6.33
C GLY A 120 -11.20 -12.12 5.55
N ALA A 121 -12.45 -11.88 5.91
CA ALA A 121 -13.62 -12.49 5.24
C ALA A 121 -13.75 -12.02 3.78
N VAL A 122 -13.59 -10.73 3.51
CA VAL A 122 -13.61 -10.16 2.15
C VAL A 122 -12.54 -10.82 1.28
N LEU A 123 -11.30 -10.88 1.77
CA LEU A 123 -10.20 -11.50 1.02
C LEU A 123 -10.39 -13.00 0.82
N SER A 124 -10.96 -13.71 1.80
CA SER A 124 -11.28 -15.13 1.68
C SER A 124 -12.31 -15.40 0.57
N VAL A 125 -13.37 -14.57 0.50
CA VAL A 125 -14.38 -14.68 -0.55
C VAL A 125 -13.77 -14.42 -1.93
N ILE A 126 -12.92 -13.39 -2.04
CA ILE A 126 -12.20 -13.08 -3.28
C ILE A 126 -11.24 -14.22 -3.66
N GLN A 127 -10.48 -14.76 -2.69
CA GLN A 127 -9.59 -15.89 -2.91
C GLN A 127 -10.34 -17.09 -3.47
N ASN A 128 -11.48 -17.46 -2.88
CA ASN A 128 -12.30 -18.57 -3.36
C ASN A 128 -12.79 -18.33 -4.79
N ARG A 129 -13.16 -17.08 -5.14
CA ARG A 129 -13.54 -16.70 -6.50
C ARG A 129 -12.39 -16.89 -7.49
N LEU A 130 -11.17 -16.49 -7.11
CA LEU A 130 -9.98 -16.62 -7.96
C LEU A 130 -9.49 -18.07 -8.12
N LEU A 131 -9.83 -18.95 -7.18
CA LEU A 131 -9.48 -20.38 -7.20
C LEU A 131 -10.56 -21.25 -7.87
N ALA A 132 -11.74 -20.73 -8.14
CA ALA A 132 -12.82 -21.49 -8.76
C ALA A 132 -12.42 -22.06 -10.14
N GLU A 133 -12.85 -23.27 -10.44
CA GLU A 133 -12.62 -23.92 -11.73
C GLU A 133 -13.30 -23.17 -12.89
N GLU A 134 -14.49 -22.63 -12.63
CA GLU A 134 -15.19 -21.74 -13.54
C GLU A 134 -15.05 -20.29 -13.05
N PRO A 135 -14.11 -19.50 -13.59
CA PRO A 135 -13.88 -18.15 -13.14
C PRO A 135 -15.03 -17.24 -13.53
N LYS A 136 -15.75 -16.73 -12.51
CA LYS A 136 -16.72 -15.65 -12.70
C LYS A 136 -16.05 -14.30 -12.42
N PRO A 137 -16.49 -13.21 -13.07
CA PRO A 137 -15.93 -11.90 -12.84
C PRO A 137 -15.91 -11.53 -11.34
N PRO A 138 -14.76 -11.12 -10.76
CA PRO A 138 -14.68 -10.64 -9.38
C PRO A 138 -15.66 -9.52 -9.07
N MET A 139 -15.99 -8.66 -10.04
CA MET A 139 -16.95 -7.57 -9.88
C MET A 139 -18.36 -8.02 -9.48
N GLU A 140 -18.77 -9.24 -9.80
CA GLU A 140 -20.06 -9.80 -9.34
C GLU A 140 -20.15 -9.91 -7.81
N LEU A 141 -19.02 -9.93 -7.11
CA LEU A 141 -18.97 -9.98 -5.64
C LEU A 141 -19.26 -8.62 -5.01
N PHE A 142 -19.24 -7.52 -5.77
CA PHE A 142 -19.25 -6.17 -5.23
C PHE A 142 -20.35 -5.93 -4.20
N GLY A 143 -21.61 -6.17 -4.55
CA GLY A 143 -22.75 -5.92 -3.64
C GLY A 143 -22.66 -6.73 -2.35
N SER A 144 -22.30 -8.02 -2.44
CA SER A 144 -22.14 -8.91 -1.29
C SER A 144 -21.01 -8.44 -0.37
N LEU A 145 -19.87 -8.07 -0.93
CA LEU A 145 -18.71 -7.59 -0.16
C LEU A 145 -18.98 -6.22 0.45
N ALA A 146 -19.60 -5.29 -0.28
CA ALA A 146 -20.00 -3.99 0.25
C ALA A 146 -20.99 -4.12 1.41
N SER A 147 -21.97 -5.03 1.29
CA SER A 147 -22.89 -5.38 2.37
C SER A 147 -22.18 -5.93 3.60
N MET A 148 -21.21 -6.84 3.40
CA MET A 148 -20.42 -7.43 4.47
C MET A 148 -19.65 -6.38 5.27
N VAL A 149 -19.04 -5.40 4.59
CA VAL A 149 -18.30 -4.30 5.24
C VAL A 149 -19.26 -3.34 5.95
N ALA A 150 -20.41 -3.00 5.35
CA ALA A 150 -21.37 -2.06 5.91
C ALA A 150 -22.07 -2.59 7.17
N LEU A 151 -22.30 -3.89 7.26
CA LEU A 151 -23.14 -4.52 8.28
C LEU A 151 -22.74 -4.18 9.73
N PRO A 152 -21.48 -4.34 10.16
CA PRO A 152 -21.08 -4.08 11.54
C PRO A 152 -21.21 -2.61 11.94
N TYR A 153 -20.98 -1.68 11.03
CA TYR A 153 -20.91 -0.25 11.28
C TYR A 153 -22.26 0.46 11.09
N LEU A 154 -22.94 0.16 9.97
CA LEU A 154 -24.15 0.90 9.54
C LEU A 154 -25.45 0.10 9.75
N GLY A 155 -25.32 -1.19 10.02
CA GLY A 155 -26.46 -2.07 10.35
C GLY A 155 -27.14 -2.72 9.16
N SER A 156 -28.09 -3.62 9.48
CA SER A 156 -28.71 -4.52 8.52
C SER A 156 -29.52 -3.81 7.43
N ALA A 157 -30.12 -2.67 7.73
CA ALA A 157 -30.90 -1.91 6.74
C ALA A 157 -30.02 -1.34 5.63
N VAL A 158 -28.84 -0.78 5.98
CA VAL A 158 -27.87 -0.27 5.01
C VAL A 158 -27.23 -1.44 4.27
N ALA A 159 -26.79 -2.47 4.98
CA ALA A 159 -26.18 -3.66 4.39
C ALA A 159 -27.07 -4.31 3.33
N ARG A 160 -28.38 -4.44 3.59
CA ARG A 160 -29.35 -4.98 2.60
C ARG A 160 -29.47 -4.11 1.34
N ARG A 161 -29.36 -2.80 1.47
CA ARG A 161 -29.36 -1.90 0.29
C ARG A 161 -28.11 -2.08 -0.56
N GLU A 162 -26.96 -2.29 0.06
CA GLU A 162 -25.71 -2.49 -0.66
C GLU A 162 -25.68 -3.84 -1.41
N LEU A 163 -26.38 -4.87 -0.96
CA LEU A 163 -26.48 -6.15 -1.67
C LEU A 163 -26.96 -6.04 -3.12
N THR A 164 -27.92 -5.14 -3.37
CA THR A 164 -28.56 -4.97 -4.68
C THR A 164 -28.05 -3.76 -5.44
N ARG A 165 -27.12 -3.00 -4.83
CA ARG A 165 -26.61 -1.79 -5.44
C ARG A 165 -25.60 -2.15 -6.53
N PRO A 166 -25.72 -1.57 -7.73
CA PRO A 166 -24.71 -1.76 -8.77
C PRO A 166 -23.36 -1.17 -8.33
N ALA A 167 -22.28 -1.77 -8.82
CA ALA A 167 -20.95 -1.23 -8.61
C ALA A 167 -20.84 0.21 -9.14
N PRO A 168 -20.13 1.11 -8.46
CA PRO A 168 -19.89 2.45 -8.94
C PRO A 168 -19.13 2.42 -10.25
N ARG A 169 -19.41 3.42 -11.11
CA ARG A 169 -18.63 3.58 -12.34
C ARG A 169 -17.24 4.10 -12.01
N ILE A 170 -16.24 3.27 -12.25
CA ILE A 170 -14.83 3.63 -12.08
C ILE A 170 -14.43 4.41 -13.34
N ARG A 171 -14.09 5.69 -13.19
CA ARG A 171 -13.44 6.45 -14.24
C ARG A 171 -11.94 6.28 -14.08
N TRP A 172 -11.33 5.47 -14.94
CA TRP A 172 -9.88 5.46 -15.07
C TRP A 172 -9.50 6.77 -15.79
N GLY A 173 -8.68 7.59 -15.17
CA GLY A 173 -7.85 8.49 -15.93
C GLY A 173 -6.94 7.62 -16.80
N GLU A 174 -6.77 7.99 -18.06
CA GLU A 174 -5.87 7.32 -18.99
C GLU A 174 -4.54 7.06 -18.27
N GLU A 175 -4.13 5.78 -18.22
CA GLU A 175 -2.76 5.46 -17.77
C GLU A 175 -1.82 6.27 -18.67
N PRO A 176 -0.89 7.06 -18.10
CA PRO A 176 0.22 7.52 -18.92
C PRO A 176 0.90 6.25 -19.42
N ALA A 177 0.90 6.06 -20.74
CA ALA A 177 1.55 4.96 -21.42
C ALA A 177 2.93 4.74 -20.81
N ALA A 178 3.26 3.47 -20.51
CA ALA A 178 4.60 3.05 -20.15
C ALA A 178 5.47 3.17 -21.41
N ASP A 179 5.72 4.39 -21.85
CA ASP A 179 6.70 4.69 -22.88
C ASP A 179 7.97 5.19 -22.19
N GLY A 180 9.03 4.43 -22.39
CA GLY A 180 10.35 4.74 -21.87
C GLY A 180 10.98 5.90 -22.64
N THR A 181 10.57 7.11 -22.32
CA THR A 181 11.30 8.31 -22.67
C THR A 181 11.19 9.30 -21.52
N GLU A 182 12.33 9.50 -20.84
CA GLU A 182 12.53 10.62 -19.92
C GLU A 182 12.43 11.92 -20.69
N GLU A 183 11.25 12.55 -20.73
CA GLU A 183 11.16 13.96 -21.00
C GLU A 183 10.99 14.71 -19.68
N VAL A 184 12.01 15.51 -19.42
CA VAL A 184 12.07 16.52 -18.37
C VAL A 184 10.99 17.55 -18.64
N LEU A 185 9.93 17.54 -17.84
CA LEU A 185 9.04 18.68 -17.71
C LEU A 185 9.18 19.22 -16.29
N GLU A 186 9.79 20.38 -16.22
CA GLU A 186 9.72 21.27 -15.07
C GLU A 186 8.29 21.75 -14.88
N GLU A 187 7.99 21.95 -13.59
CA GLU A 187 6.83 22.62 -12.99
C GLU A 187 5.62 21.77 -12.63
N ASP A 188 5.45 21.78 -11.36
CA ASP A 188 4.33 21.74 -10.43
C ASP A 188 3.94 20.42 -9.79
N VAL A 189 4.26 20.38 -8.49
CA VAL A 189 3.63 19.71 -7.34
C VAL A 189 2.70 18.52 -7.65
N GLY A 190 3.32 17.38 -7.97
CA GLY A 190 2.63 16.11 -8.09
C GLY A 190 3.60 14.94 -7.99
N THR A 191 4.59 14.99 -7.08
CA THR A 191 5.51 13.86 -6.87
C THR A 191 4.70 12.69 -6.33
N ARG A 192 4.20 11.82 -7.22
CA ARG A 192 3.62 10.54 -6.87
C ARG A 192 4.69 9.73 -6.15
N LEU A 193 4.61 9.72 -4.82
CA LEU A 193 5.48 8.92 -3.99
C LEU A 193 5.17 7.45 -4.22
N THR A 194 6.18 6.67 -4.62
CA THR A 194 6.05 5.22 -4.51
C THR A 194 5.95 4.86 -3.02
N TYR A 195 5.25 3.79 -2.70
CA TYR A 195 5.15 3.29 -1.31
C TYR A 195 6.53 3.16 -0.64
N ARG A 196 7.53 2.69 -1.38
CA ARG A 196 8.91 2.57 -0.92
C ARG A 196 9.53 3.93 -0.56
N THR A 197 9.30 4.93 -1.41
CA THR A 197 9.75 6.30 -1.15
C THR A 197 9.04 6.90 0.06
N ALA A 198 7.73 6.67 0.20
CA ALA A 198 6.96 7.12 1.35
C ALA A 198 7.46 6.50 2.66
N ARG A 199 7.82 5.21 2.69
CA ARG A 199 8.42 4.55 3.86
C ARG A 199 9.79 5.13 4.22
N VAL A 200 10.64 5.40 3.23
CA VAL A 200 11.94 6.03 3.46
C VAL A 200 11.77 7.43 4.04
N LEU A 201 10.88 8.25 3.49
CA LEU A 201 10.61 9.59 4.03
C LEU A 201 10.00 9.51 5.44
N ALA A 202 9.08 8.56 5.69
CA ALA A 202 8.50 8.35 7.01
C ALA A 202 9.55 7.91 8.04
N ALA A 203 10.47 7.01 7.68
CA ALA A 203 11.58 6.59 8.53
C ALA A 203 12.51 7.76 8.88
N ILE A 204 12.86 8.60 7.90
CA ILE A 204 13.69 9.79 8.11
C ILE A 204 12.95 10.83 8.98
N ASN A 205 11.62 11.00 8.78
CA ASN A 205 10.81 11.91 9.59
C ASN A 205 10.73 11.47 11.06
N ALA A 206 10.56 10.18 11.29
CA ALA A 206 10.49 9.63 12.65
C ALA A 206 11.84 9.63 13.37
N TYR A 207 12.94 9.55 12.62
CA TYR A 207 14.30 9.46 13.15
C TYR A 207 15.25 10.39 12.37
N PRO A 208 15.18 11.71 12.61
CA PRO A 208 16.08 12.65 11.99
C PRO A 208 17.54 12.37 12.38
N GLY A 209 18.44 12.36 11.41
CA GLY A 209 19.84 12.00 11.59
C GLY A 209 20.15 10.51 11.37
N ALA A 210 19.17 9.70 10.98
CA ALA A 210 19.39 8.29 10.68
C ALA A 210 20.37 8.09 9.51
N SER A 211 21.26 7.11 9.63
CA SER A 211 22.19 6.66 8.59
C SER A 211 21.48 5.88 7.49
N ASN A 212 22.17 5.67 6.34
CA ASN A 212 21.64 4.82 5.25
C ASN A 212 21.17 3.45 5.74
N ARG A 213 21.96 2.84 6.64
CA ARG A 213 21.64 1.52 7.22
C ARG A 213 20.38 1.56 8.07
N GLU A 214 20.28 2.52 8.97
CA GLU A 214 19.11 2.68 9.84
C GLU A 214 17.84 3.03 9.06
N VAL A 215 17.95 3.87 8.02
CA VAL A 215 16.83 4.15 7.11
C VAL A 215 16.41 2.89 6.37
N ALA A 216 17.36 2.06 5.88
CA ALA A 216 17.07 0.79 5.22
C ALA A 216 16.29 -0.16 6.14
N GLU A 217 16.79 -0.35 7.35
CA GLU A 217 16.21 -1.25 8.35
C GLU A 217 14.79 -0.83 8.72
N ARG A 218 14.59 0.45 9.04
CA ARG A 218 13.25 0.99 9.41
C ARG A 218 12.29 1.07 8.24
N ALA A 219 12.78 1.31 7.03
CA ALA A 219 11.98 1.25 5.81
C ALA A 219 11.72 -0.17 5.32
N GLY A 220 12.30 -1.21 5.96
CA GLY A 220 12.17 -2.61 5.56
C GLY A 220 12.78 -2.88 4.19
N ILE A 221 13.92 -2.25 3.87
CA ILE A 221 14.63 -2.43 2.61
C ILE A 221 15.90 -3.22 2.88
N VAL A 222 15.98 -4.43 2.39
CA VAL A 222 17.10 -5.35 2.65
C VAL A 222 18.37 -4.96 1.89
N ASP A 223 18.22 -4.42 0.67
CA ASP A 223 19.35 -4.08 -0.19
C ASP A 223 19.88 -2.66 0.10
N GLN A 224 21.02 -2.58 0.75
CA GLN A 224 21.72 -1.32 1.08
C GLN A 224 22.15 -0.51 -0.17
N GLY A 225 22.48 -1.18 -1.26
CA GLY A 225 22.84 -0.50 -2.53
C GLY A 225 21.66 0.24 -3.15
N GLN A 226 20.46 -0.36 -3.09
CA GLN A 226 19.24 0.27 -3.57
C GLN A 226 18.80 1.44 -2.67
N VAL A 227 18.99 1.33 -1.35
CA VAL A 227 18.70 2.44 -0.42
C VAL A 227 19.60 3.63 -0.71
N SER A 228 20.90 3.42 -0.89
CA SER A 228 21.85 4.50 -1.19
C SER A 228 21.49 5.23 -2.50
N LYS A 229 21.11 4.48 -3.55
CA LYS A 229 20.64 5.07 -4.82
C LYS A 229 19.34 5.85 -4.64
N LEU A 230 18.40 5.33 -3.83
CA LEU A 230 17.14 6.00 -3.55
C LEU A 230 17.34 7.29 -2.76
N LEU A 231 18.18 7.26 -1.70
CA LEU A 231 18.50 8.43 -0.88
C LEU A 231 19.17 9.52 -1.72
N ALA A 232 20.16 9.17 -2.56
CA ALA A 232 20.80 10.12 -3.47
C ALA A 232 19.79 10.78 -4.43
N ARG A 233 18.81 10.01 -4.93
CA ARG A 233 17.74 10.54 -5.80
C ARG A 233 16.80 11.46 -5.03
N LEU A 234 16.47 11.15 -3.78
CA LEU A 234 15.61 11.98 -2.94
C LEU A 234 16.30 13.29 -2.53
N GLU A 235 17.61 13.23 -2.26
CA GLU A 235 18.44 14.40 -2.01
C GLU A 235 18.51 15.31 -3.24
N ALA A 236 18.78 14.75 -4.42
CA ALA A 236 18.81 15.50 -5.69
C ALA A 236 17.46 16.18 -5.99
N ARG A 237 16.34 15.62 -5.52
CA ARG A 237 15.00 16.22 -5.63
C ARG A 237 14.68 17.22 -4.51
N GLY A 238 15.61 17.44 -3.59
CA GLY A 238 15.45 18.34 -2.46
C GLY A 238 14.39 17.91 -1.46
N LEU A 239 14.10 16.61 -1.34
CA LEU A 239 13.13 16.07 -0.37
C LEU A 239 13.78 15.73 0.97
N ILE A 240 15.05 15.37 0.94
CA ILE A 240 15.89 15.11 2.11
C ILE A 240 17.19 15.89 2.00
N ALA A 241 17.84 16.12 3.12
CA ALA A 241 19.16 16.75 3.19
C ALA A 241 20.07 15.93 4.11
N ASN A 242 21.33 15.83 3.73
CA ASN A 242 22.36 15.29 4.61
C ASN A 242 22.79 16.36 5.62
N ILE A 243 22.72 16.07 6.93
CA ILE A 243 23.02 17.02 8.00
C ILE A 243 24.55 17.15 8.22
N ASP A 244 25.33 16.32 7.54
CA ASP A 244 26.76 16.12 7.80
C ASP A 244 27.71 17.22 7.24
N GLY A 245 27.24 18.43 7.04
CA GLY A 245 28.07 19.56 6.56
C GLY A 245 29.34 19.91 7.38
N GLY A 246 29.85 19.01 8.22
CA GLY A 246 31.02 19.31 9.05
C GLY A 246 31.78 18.12 9.64
N ARG A 247 31.42 16.88 9.33
CA ARG A 247 32.08 15.68 9.88
C ARG A 247 33.27 15.20 9.03
N PRO A 248 34.23 14.46 9.63
CA PRO A 248 35.39 13.96 8.89
C PRO A 248 34.99 13.04 7.74
N ARG A 249 35.80 13.02 6.66
CA ARG A 249 35.62 12.10 5.54
C ARG A 249 35.52 10.66 6.04
N GLY A 250 34.37 10.00 5.77
CA GLY A 250 34.11 8.59 6.18
C GLY A 250 33.05 8.41 7.26
N ALA A 251 32.49 9.48 7.81
CA ALA A 251 31.34 9.38 8.72
C ALA A 251 30.07 8.92 7.95
N PRO A 252 29.18 8.10 8.59
CA PRO A 252 27.95 7.70 7.97
C PRO A 252 27.03 8.91 7.74
N ASN A 253 26.33 8.94 6.60
CA ASN A 253 25.36 9.98 6.29
C ASN A 253 24.32 10.11 7.42
N ALA A 254 23.83 11.35 7.61
CA ALA A 254 22.76 11.66 8.55
C ALA A 254 21.65 12.41 7.83
N TRP A 255 20.49 11.77 7.67
CA TRP A 255 19.40 12.28 6.83
C TRP A 255 18.32 13.01 7.65
N ARG A 256 17.80 14.10 7.10
CA ARG A 256 16.59 14.77 7.58
C ARG A 256 15.68 15.12 6.41
N LEU A 257 14.38 15.28 6.68
CA LEU A 257 13.48 15.88 5.69
C LEU A 257 13.77 17.36 5.52
N THR A 258 13.57 17.85 4.30
CA THR A 258 13.43 19.27 4.01
C THR A 258 11.96 19.68 4.19
N GLU A 259 11.66 20.97 4.22
CA GLU A 259 10.28 21.48 4.22
C GLU A 259 9.46 20.93 3.04
N ARG A 260 10.11 20.76 1.87
CA ARG A 260 9.50 20.14 0.70
C ARG A 260 9.21 18.67 0.95
N GLY A 261 10.13 17.93 1.56
CA GLY A 261 9.95 16.53 1.93
C GLY A 261 8.82 16.32 2.93
N GLU A 262 8.71 17.20 3.93
CA GLU A 262 7.61 17.16 4.90
C GLU A 262 6.25 17.43 4.26
N ARG A 263 6.16 18.42 3.35
CA ARG A 263 4.91 18.69 2.60
C ARG A 263 4.49 17.49 1.79
N VAL A 264 5.43 16.88 1.08
CA VAL A 264 5.20 15.70 0.25
C VAL A 264 4.79 14.48 1.11
N LEU A 265 5.39 14.28 2.28
CA LEU A 265 5.02 13.23 3.20
C LEU A 265 3.61 13.43 3.79
N ARG A 266 3.27 14.67 4.16
CA ARG A 266 1.92 15.02 4.63
C ARG A 266 0.85 14.81 3.56
N SER A 267 1.12 15.21 2.32
CA SER A 267 0.19 15.00 1.20
C SER A 267 -0.01 13.53 0.85
N ALA A 268 0.98 12.67 1.15
CA ALA A 268 0.90 11.22 0.96
C ALA A 268 0.09 10.49 2.05
N GLY A 269 -0.45 11.20 3.06
CA GLY A 269 -1.27 10.59 4.11
C GLY A 269 -0.52 9.65 5.06
N VAL A 270 0.80 9.57 4.97
CA VAL A 270 1.63 8.70 5.83
C VAL A 270 1.83 9.40 7.17
N ARG A 271 1.02 9.04 8.17
CA ARG A 271 1.29 9.41 9.57
C ARG A 271 2.58 8.73 10.02
N SER A 272 3.40 9.45 10.78
CA SER A 272 4.64 8.96 11.38
C SER A 272 4.43 7.58 12.01
N LEU A 273 5.27 6.62 11.65
CA LEU A 273 5.45 5.38 12.39
C LEU A 273 5.76 5.78 13.84
N GLY A 274 4.88 5.42 14.78
CA GLY A 274 4.84 5.94 16.13
C GLY A 274 6.21 5.92 16.80
N ALA A 275 6.61 7.06 17.34
CA ALA A 275 7.58 7.12 18.40
C ALA A 275 6.97 6.40 19.62
N ASP A 276 7.57 5.31 20.04
CA ASP A 276 7.28 4.65 21.32
C ASP A 276 7.65 5.63 22.46
N PRO A 277 6.70 6.14 23.28
CA PRO A 277 7.03 7.10 24.34
C PRO A 277 7.53 6.43 25.63
N GLN A 278 7.99 5.19 25.62
CA GLN A 278 8.51 4.52 26.82
C GLN A 278 9.92 3.94 26.65
N ARG A 279 10.93 4.83 26.67
CA ARG A 279 12.23 4.55 27.25
C ARG A 279 12.80 5.81 27.89
N GLY A 280 12.46 5.99 29.13
CA GLY A 280 13.02 6.98 30.03
C GLY A 280 12.54 6.65 31.43
N VAL A 281 13.25 5.82 32.15
CA VAL A 281 13.78 5.90 33.51
C VAL A 281 14.48 4.59 33.79
#